data_b8e8997f2bee6412b981d135a5ab0d3c
#
_entry.id   b8e8997f2bee6412b981d135a5ab0d3c
#
_cell.length_a   1.000
_cell.length_b   1.000
_cell.length_c   1.000
_cell.angle_alpha   90.00
_cell.angle_beta   90.00
_cell.angle_gamma   90.00
#
_symmetry.space_group_name_H-M   'P 1'
#
loop_
_entity.id
_entity.type
_entity.pdbx_description
1 polymer ?
#
loop_
_entity_poly.entity_id
_entity_poly.type
_entity_poly.pdbx_seq_one_letter_code
_entity_poly.pdbx_strand_id
1 'polypeptide(L)'
;MNQIVFTAWVLLFPAACTTLGAAGVFLLRRRSRPCTQRILCGMAAGIMLAASVWSLLLPAIQRGQTLPLPAWIPSAVGLVLGAVGLLQVEQFAGQLLAGGAGHGGRMVLAVTLHNLPEGMVAGLAAALALTGEPDAISGALALSLGIGLQNIPEGAAVSLSLIHISEP
;
A
#
# COMPACT_ATOMS: atom_id res chain seq x y z
N MET A 1 -17.51 17.60 7.87
CA MET A 1 -17.26 16.22 8.37
C MET A 1 -16.43 16.35 9.64
N ASN A 2 -16.76 15.63 10.71
CA ASN A 2 -15.98 15.68 11.96
C ASN A 2 -14.55 15.18 11.65
N GLN A 3 -13.53 15.87 12.18
CA GLN A 3 -12.11 15.53 11.95
C GLN A 3 -11.78 14.08 12.32
N ILE A 4 -12.37 13.59 13.42
CA ILE A 4 -12.19 12.19 13.84
C ILE A 4 -12.76 11.21 12.81
N VAL A 5 -13.97 11.49 12.30
CA VAL A 5 -14.61 10.63 11.28
C VAL A 5 -13.83 10.64 9.99
N PHE A 6 -13.32 11.80 9.57
CA PHE A 6 -12.47 11.92 8.38
C PHE A 6 -11.18 11.10 8.53
N THR A 7 -10.45 11.29 9.63
CA THR A 7 -9.19 10.58 9.87
C THR A 7 -9.42 9.07 9.97
N ALA A 8 -10.46 8.65 10.70
CA ALA A 8 -10.82 7.24 10.80
C ALA A 8 -11.14 6.65 9.41
N TRP A 9 -11.87 7.38 8.57
CA TRP A 9 -12.19 6.93 7.22
C TRP A 9 -10.92 6.77 6.36
N VAL A 10 -10.04 7.77 6.34
CA VAL A 10 -8.78 7.74 5.55
C VAL A 10 -7.90 6.56 5.95
N LEU A 11 -7.83 6.21 7.23
CA LEU A 11 -6.97 5.14 7.73
C LEU A 11 -7.61 3.75 7.66
N LEU A 12 -8.91 3.63 7.95
CA LEU A 12 -9.58 2.33 8.05
C LEU A 12 -10.11 1.82 6.70
N PHE A 13 -10.41 2.73 5.77
CA PHE A 13 -10.93 2.34 4.46
C PHE A 13 -9.98 1.42 3.68
N PRO A 14 -8.65 1.70 3.57
CA PRO A 14 -7.72 0.78 2.92
C PRO A 14 -7.65 -0.60 3.59
N ALA A 15 -7.63 -0.65 4.91
CA ALA A 15 -7.63 -1.91 5.67
C ALA A 15 -8.92 -2.73 5.45
N ALA A 16 -10.08 -2.06 5.39
CA ALA A 16 -11.34 -2.69 5.05
C ALA A 16 -11.32 -3.28 3.63
N CYS A 17 -10.70 -2.58 2.67
CA CYS A 17 -10.53 -3.05 1.30
C CYS A 17 -9.66 -4.31 1.21
N THR A 18 -8.55 -4.38 1.97
CA THR A 18 -7.72 -5.61 2.08
C THR A 18 -8.55 -6.78 2.59
N THR A 19 -9.32 -6.54 3.64
CA THR A 19 -10.20 -7.56 4.23
C THR A 19 -11.28 -8.02 3.26
N LEU A 20 -11.90 -7.10 2.52
CA LEU A 20 -12.89 -7.42 1.48
C LEU A 20 -12.26 -8.22 0.34
N GLY A 21 -11.06 -7.85 -0.10
CA GLY A 21 -10.29 -8.61 -1.10
C GLY A 21 -10.02 -10.03 -0.64
N ALA A 22 -9.54 -10.20 0.58
CA ALA A 22 -9.30 -11.50 1.19
C ALA A 22 -10.58 -12.33 1.30
N ALA A 23 -11.69 -11.74 1.73
CA ALA A 23 -12.99 -12.38 1.81
C ALA A 23 -13.55 -12.77 0.43
N GLY A 24 -13.25 -12.01 -0.62
CA GLY A 24 -13.66 -12.31 -2.01
C GLY A 24 -13.18 -13.66 -2.52
N VAL A 25 -12.10 -14.20 -1.95
CA VAL A 25 -11.58 -15.52 -2.28
C VAL A 25 -12.56 -16.65 -1.92
N PHE A 26 -13.37 -16.47 -0.89
CA PHE A 26 -14.41 -17.45 -0.56
C PHE A 26 -15.45 -17.62 -1.68
N LEU A 27 -15.66 -16.58 -2.49
CA LEU A 27 -16.52 -16.60 -3.67
C LEU A 27 -15.82 -17.26 -4.87
N LEU A 28 -14.48 -17.13 -4.95
CA LEU A 28 -13.64 -17.64 -6.04
C LEU A 28 -13.13 -19.06 -5.80
N ARG A 29 -13.44 -19.67 -4.65
CA ARG A 29 -12.87 -20.91 -4.08
C ARG A 29 -12.89 -22.14 -4.99
N ARG A 30 -13.62 -22.17 -6.08
CA ARG A 30 -13.79 -23.38 -6.90
C ARG A 30 -12.79 -23.56 -8.05
N ARG A 31 -12.05 -22.52 -8.48
CA ARG A 31 -11.04 -22.64 -9.56
C ARG A 31 -10.23 -21.34 -9.72
N SER A 32 -9.35 -21.03 -8.78
CA SER A 32 -8.39 -19.96 -9.05
C SER A 32 -7.37 -20.44 -10.10
N ARG A 33 -7.56 -20.02 -11.33
CA ARG A 33 -6.58 -20.26 -12.39
C ARG A 33 -5.34 -19.39 -12.13
N PRO A 34 -4.12 -19.88 -12.43
CA PRO A 34 -2.91 -19.05 -12.33
C PRO A 34 -3.03 -17.71 -13.06
N CYS A 35 -3.86 -17.65 -14.11
CA CYS A 35 -4.17 -16.44 -14.85
C CYS A 35 -4.87 -15.38 -13.97
N THR A 36 -5.82 -15.79 -13.13
CA THR A 36 -6.56 -14.87 -12.23
C THR A 36 -5.61 -14.18 -11.25
N GLN A 37 -4.68 -14.93 -10.65
CA GLN A 37 -3.69 -14.37 -9.73
C GLN A 37 -2.77 -13.37 -10.44
N ARG A 38 -2.30 -13.69 -11.66
CA ARG A 38 -1.47 -12.76 -12.45
C ARG A 38 -2.21 -11.47 -12.78
N ILE A 39 -3.50 -11.55 -13.14
CA ILE A 39 -4.34 -10.37 -13.42
C ILE A 39 -4.49 -9.53 -12.15
N LEU A 40 -4.80 -10.13 -11.01
CA LEU A 40 -4.94 -9.42 -9.74
C LEU A 40 -3.64 -8.70 -9.34
N CYS A 41 -2.50 -9.39 -9.39
CA CYS A 41 -1.20 -8.80 -9.10
C CYS A 41 -0.83 -7.67 -10.09
N GLY A 42 -1.09 -7.87 -11.39
CA GLY A 42 -0.83 -6.84 -12.41
C GLY A 42 -1.70 -5.60 -12.22
N MET A 43 -2.98 -5.79 -11.85
CA MET A 43 -3.90 -4.70 -11.56
C MET A 43 -3.47 -3.93 -10.30
N ALA A 44 -3.12 -4.62 -9.21
CA ALA A 44 -2.59 -4.00 -8.01
C ALA A 44 -1.33 -3.19 -8.32
N ALA A 45 -0.34 -3.77 -9.00
CA ALA A 45 0.88 -3.08 -9.38
C ALA A 45 0.63 -1.84 -10.23
N GLY A 46 -0.30 -1.89 -11.18
CA GLY A 46 -0.69 -0.73 -12.00
C GLY A 46 -1.30 0.40 -11.17
N ILE A 47 -2.19 0.08 -10.24
CA ILE A 47 -2.81 1.07 -9.33
C ILE A 47 -1.74 1.67 -8.40
N MET A 48 -0.82 0.84 -7.84
CA MET A 48 0.29 1.30 -7.00
C MET A 48 1.18 2.32 -7.74
N LEU A 49 1.56 2.01 -8.98
CA LEU A 49 2.37 2.93 -9.80
C LEU A 49 1.63 4.24 -10.06
N ALA A 50 0.35 4.17 -10.41
CA ALA A 50 -0.46 5.36 -10.63
C ALA A 50 -0.57 6.21 -9.34
N ALA A 51 -0.91 5.60 -8.20
CA ALA A 51 -0.99 6.28 -6.92
C ALA A 51 0.35 6.91 -6.51
N SER A 52 1.46 6.20 -6.69
CA SER A 52 2.81 6.70 -6.39
C SER A 52 3.15 7.95 -7.19
N VAL A 53 2.79 8.00 -8.47
CA VAL A 53 3.08 9.15 -9.32
C VAL A 53 2.13 10.32 -9.01
N TRP A 54 0.81 10.09 -9.08
CA TRP A 54 -0.17 11.17 -8.99
C TRP A 54 -0.46 11.65 -7.57
N SER A 55 -0.47 10.74 -6.60
CA SER A 55 -0.83 11.10 -5.22
C SER A 55 0.38 11.41 -4.34
N LEU A 56 1.59 11.01 -4.71
CA LEU A 56 2.79 11.22 -3.90
C LEU A 56 3.86 12.04 -4.62
N LEU A 57 4.35 11.57 -5.78
CA LEU A 57 5.52 12.18 -6.43
C LEU A 57 5.21 13.58 -6.97
N LEU A 58 4.11 13.75 -7.69
CA LEU A 58 3.73 15.05 -8.25
C LEU A 58 3.47 16.09 -7.15
N PRO A 59 2.67 15.84 -6.10
CA PRO A 59 2.51 16.77 -4.99
C PRO A 59 3.82 17.06 -4.24
N ALA A 60 4.71 16.07 -4.08
CA ALA A 60 6.02 16.27 -3.44
C ALA A 60 6.91 17.23 -4.26
N ILE A 61 6.95 17.06 -5.59
CA ILE A 61 7.68 18.00 -6.48
C ILE A 61 7.08 19.40 -6.42
N GLN A 62 5.75 19.53 -6.43
CA GLN A 62 5.08 20.83 -6.34
C GLN A 62 5.42 21.56 -5.03
N ARG A 63 5.39 20.86 -3.90
CA ARG A 63 5.81 21.42 -2.60
C ARG A 63 7.30 21.71 -2.53
N GLY A 64 8.13 20.95 -3.21
CA GLY A 64 9.57 21.15 -3.30
C GLY A 64 9.96 22.47 -3.97
N GLN A 65 9.06 23.14 -4.72
CA GLN A 65 9.33 24.45 -5.35
C GLN A 65 9.58 25.57 -4.35
N THR A 66 9.19 25.42 -3.10
CA THR A 66 9.44 26.40 -2.04
C THR A 66 10.84 26.27 -1.42
N LEU A 67 11.59 25.22 -1.75
CA LEU A 67 12.93 24.96 -1.24
C LEU A 67 14.01 25.63 -2.10
N PRO A 68 15.19 25.98 -1.54
CA PRO A 68 16.31 26.57 -2.28
C PRO A 68 17.05 25.57 -3.19
N LEU A 69 16.48 24.40 -3.42
CA LEU A 69 17.00 23.30 -4.26
C LEU A 69 16.04 23.03 -5.42
N PRO A 70 16.52 22.44 -6.53
CA PRO A 70 15.61 21.96 -7.58
C PRO A 70 14.55 21.04 -7.02
N ALA A 71 13.27 21.31 -7.31
CA ALA A 71 12.11 20.69 -6.69
C ALA A 71 12.05 19.14 -6.79
N TRP A 72 12.69 18.59 -7.82
CA TRP A 72 12.74 17.13 -8.04
C TRP A 72 13.75 16.41 -7.13
N ILE A 73 14.78 17.11 -6.60
CA ILE A 73 15.85 16.48 -5.80
C ILE A 73 15.31 15.83 -4.52
N PRO A 74 14.55 16.54 -3.65
CA PRO A 74 14.02 15.91 -2.44
C PRO A 74 13.14 14.68 -2.73
N SER A 75 12.33 14.77 -3.79
CA SER A 75 11.44 13.67 -4.19
C SER A 75 12.21 12.46 -4.71
N ALA A 76 13.25 12.68 -5.54
CA ALA A 76 14.09 11.61 -6.06
C ALA A 76 14.91 10.94 -4.94
N VAL A 77 15.49 11.74 -4.04
CA VAL A 77 16.23 11.23 -2.88
C VAL A 77 15.30 10.42 -1.98
N GLY A 78 14.11 10.93 -1.67
CA GLY A 78 13.12 10.23 -0.88
C GLY A 78 12.69 8.89 -1.50
N LEU A 79 12.48 8.86 -2.82
CA LEU A 79 12.14 7.64 -3.55
C LEU A 79 13.27 6.58 -3.46
N VAL A 80 14.51 7.00 -3.69
CA VAL A 80 15.67 6.08 -3.62
C VAL A 80 15.88 5.58 -2.20
N LEU A 81 15.85 6.47 -1.19
CA LEU A 81 16.02 6.09 0.21
C LEU A 81 14.88 5.16 0.68
N GLY A 82 13.65 5.44 0.26
CA GLY A 82 12.49 4.59 0.57
C GLY A 82 12.62 3.20 -0.05
N ALA A 83 13.01 3.12 -1.32
CA ALA A 83 13.21 1.85 -2.02
C ALA A 83 14.34 1.02 -1.39
N VAL A 84 15.50 1.65 -1.14
CA VAL A 84 16.63 0.98 -0.48
C VAL A 84 16.27 0.56 0.94
N GLY A 85 15.60 1.43 1.70
CA GLY A 85 15.17 1.14 3.07
C GLY A 85 14.21 -0.05 3.13
N LEU A 86 13.23 -0.10 2.25
CA LEU A 86 12.28 -1.22 2.19
C LEU A 86 12.98 -2.55 1.85
N LEU A 87 13.89 -2.55 0.85
CA LEU A 87 14.69 -3.72 0.50
C LEU A 87 15.53 -4.23 1.68
N GLN A 88 16.15 -3.32 2.44
CA GLN A 88 16.91 -3.67 3.64
C GLN A 88 16.02 -4.31 4.73
N VAL A 89 14.85 -3.72 4.98
CA VAL A 89 13.89 -4.24 5.96
C VAL A 89 13.38 -5.62 5.54
N GLU A 90 13.05 -5.82 4.27
CA GLU A 90 12.63 -7.13 3.75
C GLU A 90 13.71 -8.20 3.89
N GLN A 91 14.97 -7.87 3.56
CA GLN A 91 16.10 -8.80 3.71
C GLN A 91 16.32 -9.17 5.17
N PHE A 92 16.34 -8.19 6.06
CA PHE A 92 16.54 -8.41 7.50
C PHE A 92 15.40 -9.23 8.11
N ALA A 93 14.15 -8.89 7.80
CA ALA A 93 12.99 -9.63 8.25
C ALA A 93 12.95 -11.07 7.70
N GLY A 94 13.35 -11.25 6.44
CA GLY A 94 13.51 -12.57 5.82
C GLY A 94 14.55 -13.45 6.53
N GLN A 95 15.67 -12.87 6.96
CA GLN A 95 16.70 -13.58 7.72
C GLN A 95 16.22 -13.98 9.12
N LEU A 96 15.52 -13.08 9.83
CA LEU A 96 14.96 -13.36 11.16
C LEU A 96 13.97 -14.53 11.12
N LEU A 97 13.19 -14.66 10.06
CA LEU A 97 12.19 -15.70 9.91
C LEU A 97 12.67 -16.98 9.20
N ALA A 98 13.92 -16.98 8.71
CA ALA A 98 14.50 -18.15 8.03
C ALA A 98 14.58 -19.40 8.94
N GLY A 99 14.57 -19.21 10.25
CA GLY A 99 14.70 -20.29 11.24
C GLY A 99 13.40 -20.98 11.64
N GLY A 100 12.20 -20.51 11.23
CA GLY A 100 10.98 -21.12 11.78
C GLY A 100 9.66 -20.83 11.05
N ALA A 101 9.60 -19.82 10.21
CA ALA A 101 8.37 -19.49 9.48
C ALA A 101 8.33 -20.20 8.13
N GLY A 102 7.35 -21.10 7.94
CA GLY A 102 7.06 -21.71 6.64
C GLY A 102 6.76 -20.66 5.55
N HIS A 103 6.53 -21.10 4.31
CA HIS A 103 6.23 -20.21 3.18
C HIS A 103 5.09 -19.22 3.47
N GLY A 104 4.05 -19.64 4.19
CA GLY A 104 2.93 -18.78 4.57
C GLY A 104 3.35 -17.61 5.49
N GLY A 105 4.20 -17.87 6.49
CA GLY A 105 4.68 -16.84 7.42
C GLY A 105 5.52 -15.77 6.71
N ARG A 106 6.37 -16.16 5.78
CA ARG A 106 7.15 -15.20 4.97
C ARG A 106 6.27 -14.32 4.07
N MET A 107 5.21 -14.89 3.51
CA MET A 107 4.26 -14.14 2.69
C MET A 107 3.47 -13.14 3.52
N VAL A 108 2.96 -13.53 4.69
CA VAL A 108 2.27 -12.61 5.61
C VAL A 108 3.19 -11.46 6.03
N LEU A 109 4.47 -11.76 6.33
CA LEU A 109 5.44 -10.72 6.66
C LEU A 109 5.66 -9.75 5.49
N ALA A 110 5.87 -10.25 4.28
CA ALA A 110 6.10 -9.40 3.10
C ALA A 110 4.93 -8.43 2.91
N VAL A 111 3.68 -8.91 2.98
CA VAL A 111 2.49 -8.05 2.88
C VAL A 111 2.40 -7.05 4.02
N THR A 112 2.71 -7.46 5.25
CA THR A 112 2.72 -6.55 6.40
C THR A 112 3.75 -5.42 6.21
N LEU A 113 4.94 -5.74 5.69
CA LEU A 113 5.98 -4.76 5.41
C LEU A 113 5.60 -3.81 4.27
N HIS A 114 4.88 -4.26 3.25
CA HIS A 114 4.36 -3.40 2.19
C HIS A 114 3.28 -2.45 2.70
N ASN A 115 2.38 -2.93 3.56
CA ASN A 115 1.31 -2.10 4.12
C ASN A 115 1.82 -1.04 5.14
N LEU A 116 3.03 -1.20 5.69
CA LEU A 116 3.59 -0.24 6.64
C LEU A 116 3.83 1.15 6.00
N PRO A 117 4.56 1.28 4.87
CA PRO A 117 4.71 2.57 4.18
C PRO A 117 3.37 3.17 3.74
N GLU A 118 2.43 2.36 3.28
CA GLU A 118 1.09 2.82 2.87
C GLU A 118 0.33 3.44 4.05
N GLY A 119 0.34 2.79 5.21
CA GLY A 119 -0.25 3.32 6.43
C GLY A 119 0.42 4.62 6.89
N MET A 120 1.76 4.71 6.78
CA MET A 120 2.51 5.94 7.11
C MET A 120 2.10 7.11 6.20
N VAL A 121 1.99 6.87 4.90
CA VAL A 121 1.61 7.91 3.93
C VAL A 121 0.15 8.33 4.11
N ALA A 122 -0.76 7.38 4.34
CA ALA A 122 -2.16 7.68 4.66
C ALA A 122 -2.28 8.51 5.95
N GLY A 123 -1.50 8.16 6.98
CA GLY A 123 -1.42 8.92 8.23
C GLY A 123 -0.91 10.36 8.03
N LEU A 124 0.17 10.52 7.24
CA LEU A 124 0.71 11.83 6.90
C LEU A 124 -0.31 12.67 6.11
N ALA A 125 -0.97 12.09 5.12
CA ALA A 125 -2.00 12.79 4.34
C ALA A 125 -3.18 13.22 5.20
N ALA A 126 -3.64 12.36 6.12
CA ALA A 126 -4.68 12.70 7.08
C ALA A 126 -4.24 13.85 8.00
N ALA A 127 -3.00 13.82 8.52
CA ALA A 127 -2.45 14.87 9.36
C ALA A 127 -2.38 16.21 8.61
N LEU A 128 -1.89 16.24 7.38
CA LEU A 128 -1.84 17.44 6.52
C LEU A 128 -3.25 17.99 6.25
N ALA A 129 -4.24 17.13 6.03
CA ALA A 129 -5.62 17.57 5.83
C ALA A 129 -6.20 18.28 7.06
N LEU A 130 -5.72 17.97 8.26
CA LEU A 130 -6.13 18.63 9.50
C LEU A 130 -5.48 19.99 9.72
N THR A 131 -4.38 20.32 9.03
CA THR A 131 -3.72 21.63 9.12
C THR A 131 -4.44 22.74 8.34
N GLY A 132 -5.45 22.39 7.54
CA GLY A 132 -6.23 23.36 6.75
C GLY A 132 -5.53 23.78 5.46
N GLU A 133 -4.50 23.06 5.01
CA GLU A 133 -3.87 23.32 3.71
C GLU A 133 -4.87 23.13 2.57
N PRO A 134 -4.82 24.03 1.55
CA PRO A 134 -5.64 23.90 0.36
C PRO A 134 -5.42 22.51 -0.28
N ASP A 135 -6.49 21.90 -0.75
CA ASP A 135 -6.49 20.61 -1.43
C ASP A 135 -5.98 19.39 -0.63
N ALA A 136 -5.54 19.58 0.63
CA ALA A 136 -5.04 18.46 1.45
C ALA A 136 -6.13 17.42 1.76
N ILE A 137 -7.37 17.86 1.92
CA ILE A 137 -8.52 16.96 2.15
C ILE A 137 -8.75 16.10 0.90
N SER A 138 -8.81 16.72 -0.28
CA SER A 138 -9.00 15.99 -1.55
C SER A 138 -7.84 15.06 -1.85
N GLY A 139 -6.61 15.49 -1.55
CA GLY A 139 -5.41 14.67 -1.68
C GLY A 139 -5.42 13.45 -0.76
N ALA A 140 -5.80 13.62 0.51
CA ALA A 140 -5.91 12.52 1.47
C ALA A 140 -7.00 11.51 1.07
N LEU A 141 -8.15 11.98 0.57
CA LEU A 141 -9.22 11.13 0.07
C LEU A 141 -8.77 10.37 -1.19
N ALA A 142 -8.17 11.04 -2.16
CA ALA A 142 -7.68 10.41 -3.39
C ALA A 142 -6.62 9.33 -3.09
N LEU A 143 -5.68 9.63 -2.17
CA LEU A 143 -4.67 8.68 -1.73
C LEU A 143 -5.29 7.46 -1.04
N SER A 144 -6.20 7.69 -0.10
CA SER A 144 -6.89 6.60 0.62
C SER A 144 -7.72 5.72 -0.33
N LEU A 145 -8.40 6.32 -1.31
CA LEU A 145 -9.10 5.59 -2.37
C LEU A 145 -8.15 4.77 -3.23
N GLY A 146 -7.02 5.35 -3.65
CA GLY A 146 -5.99 4.66 -4.43
C GLY A 146 -5.45 3.43 -3.70
N ILE A 147 -5.03 3.61 -2.44
CA ILE A 147 -4.56 2.51 -1.57
C ILE A 147 -5.67 1.47 -1.36
N GLY A 148 -6.91 1.88 -1.10
CA GLY A 148 -8.02 0.95 -0.94
C GLY A 148 -8.28 0.12 -2.20
N LEU A 149 -8.26 0.74 -3.38
CA LEU A 149 -8.49 0.04 -4.65
C LEU A 149 -7.41 -1.00 -4.95
N GLN A 150 -6.14 -0.72 -4.66
CA GLN A 150 -5.05 -1.71 -4.85
C GLN A 150 -5.10 -2.83 -3.81
N ASN A 151 -5.55 -2.53 -2.60
CA ASN A 151 -5.62 -3.48 -1.50
C ASN A 151 -6.66 -4.59 -1.75
N ILE A 152 -7.71 -4.35 -2.54
CA ILE A 152 -8.69 -5.39 -2.90
C ILE A 152 -8.02 -6.54 -3.69
N PRO A 153 -7.38 -6.31 -4.84
CA PRO A 153 -6.69 -7.37 -5.57
C PRO A 153 -5.51 -7.96 -4.80
N GLU A 154 -4.82 -7.16 -3.99
CA GLU A 154 -3.72 -7.64 -3.14
C GLU A 154 -4.22 -8.63 -2.08
N GLY A 155 -5.23 -8.26 -1.30
CA GLY A 155 -5.86 -9.14 -0.31
C GLY A 155 -6.37 -10.45 -0.92
N ALA A 156 -6.97 -10.37 -2.11
CA ALA A 156 -7.41 -11.55 -2.85
C ALA A 156 -6.23 -12.44 -3.28
N ALA A 157 -5.14 -11.86 -3.81
CA ALA A 157 -3.95 -12.60 -4.24
C ALA A 157 -3.26 -13.31 -3.06
N VAL A 158 -3.13 -12.64 -1.92
CA VAL A 158 -2.55 -13.20 -0.69
C VAL A 158 -3.37 -14.39 -0.20
N SER A 159 -4.69 -14.24 -0.10
CA SER A 159 -5.56 -15.30 0.37
C SER A 159 -5.57 -16.51 -0.57
N LEU A 160 -5.54 -16.30 -1.88
CA LEU A 160 -5.40 -17.38 -2.87
C LEU A 160 -4.09 -18.15 -2.71
N SER A 161 -2.98 -17.42 -2.49
CA SER A 161 -1.68 -18.05 -2.30
C SER A 161 -1.60 -18.85 -1.00
N LEU A 162 -2.19 -18.36 0.10
CA LEU A 162 -2.22 -19.07 1.38
C LEU A 162 -3.05 -20.37 1.30
N ILE A 163 -4.14 -20.37 0.56
CA ILE A 163 -4.96 -21.57 0.33
C ILE A 163 -4.15 -22.62 -0.44
N HIS A 164 -3.42 -22.24 -1.50
CA HIS A 164 -2.61 -23.18 -2.26
C HIS A 164 -1.42 -23.75 -1.49
N ILE A 165 -0.88 -23.02 -0.50
CA ILE A 165 0.20 -23.51 0.37
C ILE A 165 -0.32 -24.52 1.39
N SER A 166 -1.59 -24.44 1.78
CA SER A 166 -2.21 -25.30 2.78
C SER A 166 -2.90 -26.54 2.21
N GLU A 167 -3.04 -26.65 0.89
CA GLU A 167 -3.55 -27.88 0.25
C GLU A 167 -2.39 -28.88 0.10
N PRO A 168 -2.55 -30.14 0.61
CA PRO A 168 -1.53 -31.20 0.51
C PRO A 168 -1.37 -31.71 -0.92
#